data_3129c22f55170bf40e4f2709176ec119
#
_entry.id   3129c22f55170bf40e4f2709176ec119
#
_cell.length_a   1.000
_cell.length_b   1.000
_cell.length_c   1.000
_cell.angle_alpha   90.00
_cell.angle_beta   90.00
_cell.angle_gamma   90.00
#
_symmetry.space_group_name_H-M   'P 1'
#
loop_
_entity.id
_entity.type
_entity.pdbx_description
1 polymer ?
#
loop_
_entity_poly.entity_id
_entity_poly.type
_entity_poly.pdbx_seq_one_letter_code
_entity_poly.pdbx_strand_id
1 'polypeptide(L)'
;MSALLSGIIIEVGSFAFIRLLGGILILPTYATFAQPLLAVAAVGTMFIGNLSALQQDDLKRLLAYSSIAQVGYILLGIATLTPAGFSASVFHIWNHALLKGTLFLLAGVVTFQIGTRSLKEMTGLGRKSPILAVLFTLSALAMTGVPPFGMFWSEFLIVLSSLTVGSPILTAAVVLMLVNLLISIAYYFRIIRTIAFGQPSDALNANSGGRVPKLLIIPCVILISLSLITGLYPNMFYQPAVNAVKGILTGFSR
;
A
#
# COMPACT_ATOMS: atom_id res chain seq x y z
N MET A 1 -1.47 -14.75 -10.06
CA MET A 1 -1.74 -15.19 -8.68
C MET A 1 -1.28 -14.15 -7.66
N SER A 2 0.02 -13.78 -7.54
CA SER A 2 0.51 -12.85 -6.48
C SER A 2 -0.16 -11.47 -6.48
N ALA A 3 -0.49 -10.90 -7.64
CA ALA A 3 -1.19 -9.61 -7.75
C ALA A 3 -2.61 -9.68 -7.16
N LEU A 4 -3.33 -10.77 -7.41
CA LEU A 4 -4.67 -10.99 -6.86
C LEU A 4 -4.63 -11.21 -5.35
N LEU A 5 -3.66 -12.01 -4.87
CA LEU A 5 -3.50 -12.28 -3.44
C LEU A 5 -3.17 -11.01 -2.65
N SER A 6 -2.20 -10.23 -3.11
CA SER A 6 -1.72 -9.05 -2.38
C SER A 6 -2.52 -7.77 -2.66
N GLY A 7 -3.17 -7.66 -3.82
CA GLY A 7 -3.95 -6.46 -4.17
C GLY A 7 -5.44 -6.54 -3.82
N ILE A 8 -5.99 -7.76 -3.63
CA ILE A 8 -7.43 -7.92 -3.38
C ILE A 8 -7.69 -8.74 -2.11
N ILE A 9 -7.10 -9.93 -1.96
CA ILE A 9 -7.47 -10.84 -0.87
C ILE A 9 -7.07 -10.27 0.50
N ILE A 10 -5.89 -9.65 0.62
CA ILE A 10 -5.47 -8.97 1.86
C ILE A 10 -6.47 -7.85 2.22
N GLU A 11 -6.96 -7.13 1.21
CA GLU A 11 -7.89 -6.03 1.41
C GLU A 11 -9.28 -6.49 1.85
N VAL A 12 -9.74 -7.66 1.36
CA VAL A 12 -10.98 -8.29 1.85
C VAL A 12 -10.87 -8.60 3.34
N GLY A 13 -9.71 -9.10 3.80
CA GLY A 13 -9.44 -9.33 5.22
C GLY A 13 -9.49 -8.05 6.04
N SER A 14 -8.83 -6.98 5.57
CA SER A 14 -8.85 -5.67 6.21
C SER A 14 -10.26 -5.07 6.30
N PHE A 15 -11.03 -5.19 5.22
CA PHE A 15 -12.43 -4.71 5.20
C PHE A 15 -13.36 -5.54 6.10
N ALA A 16 -13.20 -6.87 6.12
CA ALA A 16 -13.94 -7.73 7.03
C ALA A 16 -13.65 -7.38 8.50
N PHE A 17 -12.40 -7.05 8.82
CA PHE A 17 -12.00 -6.61 10.14
C PHE A 17 -12.66 -5.28 10.53
N ILE A 18 -12.69 -4.28 9.62
CA ILE A 18 -13.44 -3.03 9.82
C ILE A 18 -14.92 -3.32 10.11
N ARG A 19 -15.53 -4.23 9.37
CA ARG A 19 -16.94 -4.58 9.51
C ARG A 19 -17.24 -5.25 10.87
N LEU A 20 -16.37 -6.16 11.30
CA LEU A 20 -16.52 -6.83 12.61
C LEU A 20 -16.32 -5.85 13.77
N LEU A 21 -15.25 -5.07 13.74
CA LEU A 21 -14.91 -4.15 14.82
C LEU A 21 -15.82 -2.93 14.84
N GLY A 22 -16.28 -2.45 13.69
CA GLY A 22 -17.19 -1.31 13.60
C GLY A 22 -18.50 -1.53 14.38
N GLY A 23 -19.00 -2.77 14.41
CA GLY A 23 -20.21 -3.10 15.18
C GLY A 23 -20.00 -3.29 16.68
N ILE A 24 -18.84 -3.82 17.08
CA ILE A 24 -18.60 -4.27 18.44
C ILE A 24 -17.82 -3.22 19.26
N LEU A 25 -16.82 -2.57 18.66
CA LEU A 25 -15.84 -1.76 19.39
C LEU A 25 -16.17 -0.26 19.45
N ILE A 26 -17.22 0.20 18.79
CA ILE A 26 -17.74 1.59 18.95
C ILE A 26 -18.44 1.77 20.30
N LEU A 27 -18.77 0.70 21.02
CA LEU A 27 -19.32 0.78 22.35
C LEU A 27 -18.26 1.33 23.33
N PRO A 28 -18.58 2.41 24.08
CA PRO A 28 -17.61 3.10 24.95
C PRO A 28 -16.89 2.16 25.93
N THR A 29 -17.58 1.13 26.39
CA THR A 29 -17.06 0.13 27.35
C THR A 29 -15.82 -0.61 26.81
N TYR A 30 -15.71 -0.83 25.50
CA TYR A 30 -14.60 -1.56 24.90
C TYR A 30 -13.53 -0.65 24.30
N ALA A 31 -13.85 0.62 24.05
CA ALA A 31 -12.93 1.56 23.38
C ALA A 31 -11.65 1.80 24.17
N THR A 32 -11.74 1.91 25.50
CA THR A 32 -10.60 2.16 26.39
C THR A 32 -9.54 1.06 26.36
N PHE A 33 -9.95 -0.18 26.16
CA PHE A 33 -9.04 -1.33 26.06
C PHE A 33 -8.62 -1.61 24.60
N ALA A 34 -9.57 -1.54 23.67
CA ALA A 34 -9.34 -1.92 22.28
C ALA A 34 -8.43 -0.94 21.52
N GLN A 35 -8.58 0.37 21.79
CA GLN A 35 -7.78 1.41 21.14
C GLN A 35 -6.28 1.22 21.35
N PRO A 36 -5.74 1.10 22.58
CA PRO A 36 -4.32 0.88 22.80
C PRO A 36 -3.83 -0.46 22.25
N LEU A 37 -4.62 -1.53 22.36
CA LEU A 37 -4.26 -2.83 21.81
C LEU A 37 -4.11 -2.78 20.28
N LEU A 38 -5.07 -2.16 19.60
CA LEU A 38 -5.03 -2.01 18.14
C LEU A 38 -3.89 -1.07 17.69
N ALA A 39 -3.63 0.01 18.44
CA ALA A 39 -2.53 0.92 18.14
C ALA A 39 -1.15 0.21 18.24
N VAL A 40 -0.94 -0.58 19.31
CA VAL A 40 0.29 -1.37 19.48
C VAL A 40 0.42 -2.42 18.39
N ALA A 41 -0.65 -3.15 18.07
CA ALA A 41 -0.66 -4.12 16.98
C ALA A 41 -0.38 -3.47 15.61
N ALA A 42 -0.95 -2.29 15.35
CA ALA A 42 -0.70 -1.51 14.14
C ALA A 42 0.79 -1.17 13.99
N VAL A 43 1.38 -0.58 15.04
CA VAL A 43 2.82 -0.22 15.05
C VAL A 43 3.69 -1.46 14.89
N GLY A 44 3.44 -2.53 15.62
CA GLY A 44 4.17 -3.79 15.48
C GLY A 44 4.12 -4.34 14.05
N THR A 45 2.94 -4.33 13.43
CA THR A 45 2.73 -4.78 12.05
C THR A 45 3.49 -3.91 11.04
N MET A 46 3.47 -2.58 11.22
CA MET A 46 4.25 -1.64 10.37
C MET A 46 5.75 -1.94 10.42
N PHE A 47 6.31 -2.06 11.64
CA PHE A 47 7.76 -2.30 11.80
C PHE A 47 8.18 -3.67 11.27
N ILE A 48 7.45 -4.73 11.62
CA ILE A 48 7.73 -6.08 11.10
C ILE A 48 7.71 -6.08 9.57
N GLY A 49 6.67 -5.48 8.97
CA GLY A 49 6.54 -5.40 7.52
C GLY A 49 7.68 -4.61 6.86
N ASN A 50 7.92 -3.39 7.31
CA ASN A 50 8.92 -2.50 6.70
C ASN A 50 10.36 -2.96 6.89
N LEU A 51 10.74 -3.40 8.10
CA LEU A 51 12.09 -3.90 8.36
C LEU A 51 12.37 -5.21 7.60
N SER A 52 11.35 -6.09 7.50
CA SER A 52 11.47 -7.31 6.68
C SER A 52 11.57 -6.98 5.20
N ALA A 53 10.80 -6.01 4.68
CA ALA A 53 10.89 -5.57 3.29
C ALA A 53 12.27 -5.00 2.95
N LEU A 54 12.85 -4.22 3.85
CA LEU A 54 14.17 -3.59 3.66
C LEU A 54 15.28 -4.62 3.44
N GLN A 55 15.17 -5.81 4.06
CA GLN A 55 16.17 -6.89 3.99
C GLN A 55 16.01 -7.81 2.77
N GLN A 56 14.92 -7.68 2.00
CA GLN A 56 14.64 -8.60 0.88
C GLN A 56 15.39 -8.22 -0.39
N ASP A 57 15.98 -9.22 -1.04
CA ASP A 57 16.53 -9.11 -2.40
C ASP A 57 15.56 -9.69 -3.45
N ASP A 58 14.60 -10.51 -3.07
CA ASP A 58 13.51 -10.97 -3.93
C ASP A 58 12.44 -9.88 -4.03
N LEU A 59 12.23 -9.34 -5.25
CA LEU A 59 11.27 -8.26 -5.50
C LEU A 59 9.85 -8.62 -5.04
N LYS A 60 9.39 -9.85 -5.29
CA LYS A 60 8.03 -10.25 -4.89
C LYS A 60 7.89 -10.39 -3.38
N ARG A 61 8.92 -10.88 -2.69
CA ARG A 61 8.94 -10.93 -1.23
C ARG A 61 8.99 -9.53 -0.63
N LEU A 62 9.81 -8.64 -1.18
CA LEU A 62 9.86 -7.23 -0.76
C LEU A 62 8.48 -6.60 -0.85
N LEU A 63 7.79 -6.75 -2.00
CA LEU A 63 6.44 -6.23 -2.20
C LEU A 63 5.41 -6.88 -1.25
N ALA A 64 5.56 -8.15 -0.90
CA ALA A 64 4.68 -8.83 0.05
C ALA A 64 4.86 -8.28 1.47
N TYR A 65 6.09 -8.14 1.96
CA TYR A 65 6.36 -7.55 3.27
C TYR A 65 5.91 -6.09 3.36
N SER A 66 6.09 -5.31 2.29
CA SER A 66 5.57 -3.95 2.25
C SER A 66 4.03 -3.89 2.28
N SER A 67 3.31 -4.95 1.85
CA SER A 67 1.85 -5.04 2.05
C SER A 67 1.49 -5.26 3.52
N ILE A 68 2.28 -6.05 4.26
CA ILE A 68 2.09 -6.21 5.71
C ILE A 68 2.20 -4.86 6.43
N ALA A 69 3.20 -4.03 6.06
CA ALA A 69 3.33 -2.70 6.64
C ALA A 69 2.10 -1.81 6.36
N GLN A 70 1.54 -1.87 5.15
CA GLN A 70 0.36 -1.09 4.77
C GLN A 70 -0.91 -1.56 5.52
N VAL A 71 -1.04 -2.85 5.81
CA VAL A 71 -2.09 -3.35 6.71
C VAL A 71 -1.95 -2.73 8.11
N GLY A 72 -0.72 -2.50 8.58
CA GLY A 72 -0.46 -1.77 9.82
C GLY A 72 -1.01 -0.32 9.78
N TYR A 73 -0.89 0.40 8.64
CA TYR A 73 -1.46 1.74 8.51
C TYR A 73 -3.00 1.70 8.52
N ILE A 74 -3.61 0.73 7.84
CA ILE A 74 -5.06 0.51 7.90
C ILE A 74 -5.50 0.25 9.34
N LEU A 75 -4.77 -0.59 10.06
CA LEU A 75 -5.06 -0.94 11.44
C LEU A 75 -4.96 0.28 12.39
N LEU A 76 -4.04 1.22 12.13
CA LEU A 76 -3.96 2.47 12.89
C LEU A 76 -5.21 3.34 12.68
N GLY A 77 -5.70 3.48 11.45
CA GLY A 77 -6.96 4.17 11.20
C GLY A 77 -8.16 3.50 11.91
N ILE A 78 -8.18 2.16 11.94
CA ILE A 78 -9.20 1.40 12.69
C ILE A 78 -9.05 1.61 14.19
N ALA A 79 -7.83 1.71 14.72
CA ALA A 79 -7.55 1.92 16.14
C ALA A 79 -8.11 3.24 16.69
N THR A 80 -8.44 4.19 15.82
CA THR A 80 -9.14 5.42 16.25
C THR A 80 -10.53 5.15 16.80
N LEU A 81 -11.18 4.05 16.40
CA LEU A 81 -12.57 3.68 16.70
C LEU A 81 -13.56 4.80 16.36
N THR A 82 -13.26 5.56 15.30
CA THR A 82 -14.10 6.67 14.82
C THR A 82 -14.55 6.43 13.37
N PRO A 83 -15.72 6.98 12.98
CA PRO A 83 -16.16 6.91 11.59
C PRO A 83 -15.14 7.52 10.60
N ALA A 84 -14.42 8.56 11.02
CA ALA A 84 -13.38 9.20 10.21
C ALA A 84 -12.19 8.27 9.96
N GLY A 85 -11.67 7.61 11.01
CA GLY A 85 -10.57 6.66 10.87
C GLY A 85 -10.94 5.41 10.08
N PHE A 86 -12.15 4.88 10.26
CA PHE A 86 -12.66 3.78 9.43
C PHE A 86 -12.76 4.18 7.96
N SER A 87 -13.26 5.40 7.67
CA SER A 87 -13.37 5.91 6.30
C SER A 87 -11.99 6.12 5.66
N ALA A 88 -11.03 6.64 6.44
CA ALA A 88 -9.64 6.78 6.00
C ALA A 88 -9.01 5.42 5.70
N SER A 89 -9.26 4.40 6.55
CA SER A 89 -8.80 3.03 6.34
C SER A 89 -9.39 2.39 5.07
N VAL A 90 -10.70 2.55 4.83
CA VAL A 90 -11.35 2.07 3.60
C VAL A 90 -10.78 2.77 2.36
N PHE A 91 -10.54 4.07 2.44
CA PHE A 91 -9.93 4.82 1.35
C PHE A 91 -8.47 4.41 1.11
N HIS A 92 -7.75 4.05 2.18
CA HIS A 92 -6.39 3.52 2.06
C HIS A 92 -6.37 2.13 1.41
N ILE A 93 -7.31 1.24 1.77
CA ILE A 93 -7.53 -0.05 1.10
C ILE A 93 -7.64 0.13 -0.41
N TRP A 94 -8.47 1.07 -0.87
CA TRP A 94 -8.65 1.39 -2.28
C TRP A 94 -7.34 1.77 -2.96
N ASN A 95 -6.61 2.74 -2.41
CA ASN A 95 -5.34 3.22 -2.97
C ASN A 95 -4.25 2.14 -2.98
N HIS A 96 -4.17 1.38 -1.90
CA HIS A 96 -3.23 0.28 -1.77
C HIS A 96 -3.50 -0.82 -2.80
N ALA A 97 -4.75 -1.23 -2.99
CA ALA A 97 -5.13 -2.24 -3.97
C ALA A 97 -4.71 -1.85 -5.39
N LEU A 98 -4.93 -0.60 -5.81
CA LEU A 98 -4.54 -0.08 -7.12
C LEU A 98 -3.02 -0.18 -7.34
N LEU A 99 -2.25 0.33 -6.41
CA LEU A 99 -0.80 0.43 -6.55
C LEU A 99 -0.09 -0.91 -6.35
N LYS A 100 -0.52 -1.72 -5.38
CA LYS A 100 0.02 -3.07 -5.20
C LYS A 100 -0.33 -4.01 -6.34
N GLY A 101 -1.57 -3.95 -6.81
CA GLY A 101 -1.97 -4.67 -8.02
C GLY A 101 -1.02 -4.37 -9.18
N THR A 102 -0.74 -3.09 -9.42
CA THR A 102 0.18 -2.64 -10.47
C THR A 102 1.60 -3.16 -10.25
N LEU A 103 2.17 -2.97 -9.05
CA LEU A 103 3.55 -3.40 -8.76
C LEU A 103 3.73 -4.91 -8.89
N PHE A 104 2.77 -5.70 -8.45
CA PHE A 104 2.83 -7.16 -8.59
C PHE A 104 2.63 -7.63 -10.04
N LEU A 105 1.80 -6.95 -10.84
CA LEU A 105 1.68 -7.21 -12.27
C LEU A 105 3.00 -6.94 -12.98
N LEU A 106 3.60 -5.77 -12.74
CA LEU A 106 4.89 -5.39 -13.30
C LEU A 106 6.00 -6.35 -12.85
N ALA A 107 6.05 -6.71 -11.55
CA ALA A 107 7.01 -7.70 -11.05
C ALA A 107 6.81 -9.08 -11.69
N GLY A 108 5.57 -9.44 -12.03
CA GLY A 108 5.26 -10.65 -12.79
C GLY A 108 5.83 -10.62 -14.19
N VAL A 109 5.63 -9.52 -14.91
CA VAL A 109 6.14 -9.32 -16.28
C VAL A 109 7.67 -9.36 -16.30
N VAL A 110 8.32 -8.62 -15.42
CA VAL A 110 9.79 -8.57 -15.36
C VAL A 110 10.37 -9.93 -14.97
N THR A 111 9.80 -10.60 -13.96
CA THR A 111 10.24 -11.95 -13.57
C THR A 111 10.08 -12.95 -14.72
N PHE A 112 9.02 -12.84 -15.51
CA PHE A 112 8.82 -13.72 -16.67
C PHE A 112 9.85 -13.47 -17.76
N GLN A 113 10.21 -12.20 -18.03
CA GLN A 113 11.19 -11.84 -19.05
C GLN A 113 12.62 -12.24 -18.68
N ILE A 114 13.00 -12.04 -17.40
CA ILE A 114 14.39 -12.23 -16.96
C ILE A 114 14.63 -13.65 -16.42
N GLY A 115 13.56 -14.36 -16.03
CA GLY A 115 13.65 -15.70 -15.44
C GLY A 115 14.03 -15.71 -13.94
N THR A 116 14.19 -14.54 -13.30
CA THR A 116 14.59 -14.41 -11.90
C THR A 116 13.72 -13.43 -11.13
N ARG A 117 13.69 -13.56 -9.80
CA ARG A 117 13.04 -12.62 -8.88
C ARG A 117 14.02 -11.69 -8.18
N SER A 118 15.32 -11.91 -8.37
CA SER A 118 16.38 -11.12 -7.73
C SER A 118 16.33 -9.68 -8.22
N LEU A 119 16.19 -8.72 -7.30
CA LEU A 119 16.20 -7.30 -7.61
C LEU A 119 17.52 -6.87 -8.27
N LYS A 120 18.65 -7.47 -7.86
CA LYS A 120 19.98 -7.20 -8.44
C LYS A 120 20.02 -7.53 -9.92
N GLU A 121 19.42 -8.66 -10.32
CA GLU A 121 19.37 -9.10 -11.72
C GLU A 121 18.45 -8.24 -12.60
N MET A 122 17.62 -7.38 -12.00
CA MET A 122 16.74 -6.42 -12.69
C MET A 122 17.43 -5.08 -12.95
N THR A 123 18.71 -4.93 -12.58
CA THR A 123 19.47 -3.67 -12.77
C THR A 123 19.52 -3.28 -14.23
N GLY A 124 19.24 -2.00 -14.50
CA GLY A 124 19.31 -1.44 -15.85
C GLY A 124 18.14 -1.81 -16.77
N LEU A 125 17.04 -2.33 -16.24
CA LEU A 125 15.82 -2.60 -17.01
C LEU A 125 15.36 -1.36 -17.80
N GLY A 126 15.56 -0.15 -17.26
CA GLY A 126 15.20 1.10 -17.92
C GLY A 126 15.84 1.30 -19.29
N ARG A 127 17.03 0.76 -19.53
CA ARG A 127 17.69 0.84 -20.84
C ARG A 127 17.08 -0.12 -21.87
N LYS A 128 16.55 -1.26 -21.44
CA LYS A 128 15.99 -2.28 -22.34
C LYS A 128 14.47 -2.19 -22.50
N SER A 129 13.79 -1.80 -21.43
CA SER A 129 12.33 -1.69 -21.38
C SER A 129 11.91 -0.41 -20.64
N PRO A 130 12.10 0.79 -21.26
CA PRO A 130 11.87 2.07 -20.57
C PRO A 130 10.42 2.22 -20.08
N ILE A 131 9.44 1.70 -20.81
CA ILE A 131 8.03 1.75 -20.41
C ILE A 131 7.81 1.01 -19.08
N LEU A 132 8.39 -0.19 -18.92
CA LEU A 132 8.28 -0.94 -17.66
C LEU A 132 8.96 -0.21 -16.51
N ALA A 133 10.14 0.35 -16.74
CA ALA A 133 10.87 1.10 -15.73
C ALA A 133 10.12 2.37 -15.29
N VAL A 134 9.51 3.10 -16.23
CA VAL A 134 8.65 4.26 -15.92
C VAL A 134 7.44 3.85 -15.09
N LEU A 135 6.72 2.79 -15.48
CA LEU A 135 5.55 2.31 -14.74
C LEU A 135 5.93 1.84 -13.33
N PHE A 136 7.08 1.12 -13.18
CA PHE A 136 7.61 0.75 -11.87
C PHE A 136 7.94 1.97 -11.03
N THR A 137 8.64 2.94 -11.61
CA THR A 137 9.04 4.17 -10.91
C THR A 137 7.84 4.96 -10.42
N LEU A 138 6.84 5.18 -11.29
CA LEU A 138 5.61 5.88 -10.91
C LEU A 138 4.84 5.14 -9.82
N SER A 139 4.70 3.80 -9.94
CA SER A 139 3.99 3.01 -8.94
C SER A 139 4.73 2.97 -7.60
N ALA A 140 6.07 2.88 -7.62
CA ALA A 140 6.90 2.89 -6.43
C ALA A 140 6.87 4.25 -5.74
N LEU A 141 6.96 5.37 -6.50
CA LEU A 141 6.79 6.72 -5.97
C LEU A 141 5.39 6.92 -5.38
N ALA A 142 4.35 6.48 -6.07
CA ALA A 142 2.99 6.57 -5.55
C ALA A 142 2.83 5.84 -4.21
N MET A 143 3.51 4.69 -4.02
CA MET A 143 3.50 3.93 -2.78
C MET A 143 4.26 4.60 -1.62
N THR A 144 5.09 5.60 -1.89
CA THR A 144 5.75 6.40 -0.83
C THR A 144 4.89 7.53 -0.29
N GLY A 145 3.63 7.63 -0.71
CA GLY A 145 2.74 8.70 -0.26
C GLY A 145 3.08 10.07 -0.82
N VAL A 146 3.72 10.15 -2.00
CA VAL A 146 4.06 11.44 -2.64
C VAL A 146 2.86 11.98 -3.42
N PRO A 147 2.49 13.29 -3.27
CA PRO A 147 1.55 13.91 -4.18
C PRO A 147 2.06 13.84 -5.64
N PRO A 148 1.21 13.73 -6.64
CA PRO A 148 -0.26 13.87 -6.65
C PRO A 148 -1.05 12.55 -6.58
N PHE A 149 -0.49 11.46 -6.08
CA PHE A 149 -1.16 10.16 -6.03
C PHE A 149 -2.12 10.02 -4.84
N GLY A 150 -3.13 9.15 -4.98
CA GLY A 150 -4.17 8.96 -3.97
C GLY A 150 -3.67 8.41 -2.63
N MET A 151 -2.52 7.70 -2.61
CA MET A 151 -1.92 7.18 -1.39
C MET A 151 -1.62 8.29 -0.38
N PHE A 152 -1.11 9.44 -0.83
CA PHE A 152 -0.86 10.61 0.01
C PHE A 152 -2.10 10.99 0.83
N TRP A 153 -3.25 11.12 0.18
CA TRP A 153 -4.47 11.54 0.86
C TRP A 153 -4.96 10.51 1.87
N SER A 154 -4.85 9.23 1.56
CA SER A 154 -5.29 8.18 2.49
C SER A 154 -4.40 8.10 3.73
N GLU A 155 -3.08 8.20 3.58
CA GLU A 155 -2.14 8.27 4.72
C GLU A 155 -2.35 9.53 5.55
N PHE A 156 -2.51 10.68 4.89
CA PHE A 156 -2.82 11.95 5.56
C PHE A 156 -4.11 11.88 6.37
N LEU A 157 -5.18 11.28 5.83
CA LEU A 157 -6.45 11.13 6.54
C LEU A 157 -6.36 10.15 7.73
N ILE A 158 -5.54 9.10 7.64
CA ILE A 158 -5.25 8.22 8.78
C ILE A 158 -4.54 9.01 9.88
N VAL A 159 -3.51 9.78 9.55
CA VAL A 159 -2.79 10.63 10.50
C VAL A 159 -3.75 11.64 11.14
N LEU A 160 -4.51 12.37 10.33
CA LEU A 160 -5.44 13.39 10.80
C LEU A 160 -6.51 12.80 11.72
N SER A 161 -7.15 11.70 11.33
CA SER A 161 -8.17 11.03 12.16
C SER A 161 -7.60 10.51 13.48
N SER A 162 -6.36 10.02 13.48
CA SER A 162 -5.70 9.53 14.69
C SER A 162 -5.36 10.67 15.67
N LEU A 163 -4.90 11.81 15.17
CA LEU A 163 -4.57 12.98 16.00
C LEU A 163 -5.82 13.67 16.58
N THR A 164 -6.93 13.70 15.83
CA THR A 164 -8.17 14.34 16.26
C THR A 164 -8.84 13.63 17.43
N VAL A 165 -8.52 12.37 17.69
CA VAL A 165 -9.00 11.64 18.90
C VAL A 165 -8.39 12.21 20.18
N GLY A 166 -7.21 12.82 20.12
CA GLY A 166 -6.52 13.39 21.29
C GLY A 166 -5.92 12.35 22.25
N SER A 167 -5.82 11.08 21.83
CA SER A 167 -5.25 10.00 22.64
C SER A 167 -3.71 10.02 22.54
N PRO A 168 -2.97 10.06 23.67
CA PRO A 168 -1.51 10.04 23.66
C PRO A 168 -0.92 8.82 22.95
N ILE A 169 -1.55 7.66 23.08
CA ILE A 169 -1.07 6.42 22.42
C ILE A 169 -1.26 6.47 20.91
N LEU A 170 -2.35 7.06 20.42
CA LEU A 170 -2.54 7.26 18.99
C LEU A 170 -1.56 8.30 18.44
N THR A 171 -1.29 9.37 19.19
CA THR A 171 -0.28 10.36 18.82
C THR A 171 1.10 9.73 18.72
N ALA A 172 1.51 8.90 19.68
CA ALA A 172 2.75 8.14 19.61
C ALA A 172 2.78 7.19 18.43
N ALA A 173 1.67 6.48 18.15
CA ALA A 173 1.55 5.58 17.01
C ALA A 173 1.66 6.31 15.67
N VAL A 174 1.12 7.55 15.55
CA VAL A 174 1.30 8.41 14.37
C VAL A 174 2.77 8.78 14.17
N VAL A 175 3.48 9.19 15.21
CA VAL A 175 4.93 9.49 15.12
C VAL A 175 5.69 8.27 14.62
N LEU A 176 5.39 7.07 15.16
CA LEU A 176 5.99 5.82 14.71
C LEU A 176 5.58 5.43 13.28
N MET A 177 4.35 5.74 12.86
CA MET A 177 3.92 5.61 11.45
C MET A 177 4.77 6.49 10.53
N LEU A 178 5.01 7.76 10.89
CA LEU A 178 5.86 8.66 10.08
C LEU A 178 7.29 8.13 9.96
N VAL A 179 7.86 7.56 11.02
CA VAL A 179 9.16 6.88 10.96
C VAL A 179 9.10 5.67 10.00
N ASN A 180 8.03 4.89 10.05
CA ASN A 180 7.83 3.76 9.15
C ASN A 180 7.67 4.19 7.68
N LEU A 181 7.05 5.34 7.40
CA LEU A 181 7.01 5.92 6.06
C LEU A 181 8.42 6.21 5.53
N LEU A 182 9.31 6.78 6.35
CA LEU A 182 10.70 7.00 5.96
C LEU A 182 11.43 5.68 5.63
N ILE A 183 11.20 4.61 6.42
CA ILE A 183 11.75 3.27 6.13
C ILE A 183 11.20 2.76 4.78
N SER A 184 9.92 2.97 4.49
CA SER A 184 9.31 2.53 3.24
C SER A 184 9.92 3.24 2.03
N ILE A 185 10.18 4.54 2.14
CA ILE A 185 10.86 5.33 1.12
C ILE A 185 12.20 4.69 0.74
N ALA A 186 12.98 4.23 1.72
CA ALA A 186 14.31 3.66 1.47
C ALA A 186 14.28 2.44 0.54
N TYR A 187 13.38 1.47 0.77
CA TYR A 187 13.32 0.28 -0.11
C TYR A 187 12.60 0.56 -1.45
N TYR A 188 11.62 1.48 -1.51
CA TYR A 188 11.04 1.88 -2.79
C TYR A 188 12.05 2.63 -3.66
N PHE A 189 12.84 3.52 -3.09
CA PHE A 189 13.94 4.16 -3.82
C PHE A 189 15.02 3.17 -4.25
N ARG A 190 15.30 2.13 -3.44
CA ARG A 190 16.18 1.02 -3.87
C ARG A 190 15.63 0.32 -5.10
N ILE A 191 14.32 0.03 -5.16
CA ILE A 191 13.68 -0.55 -6.35
C ILE A 191 13.84 0.38 -7.56
N ILE A 192 13.50 1.67 -7.40
CA ILE A 192 13.59 2.67 -8.48
C ILE A 192 15.01 2.76 -9.00
N ARG A 193 16.00 2.93 -8.10
CA ARG A 193 17.41 3.03 -8.45
C ARG A 193 17.87 1.80 -9.25
N THR A 194 17.51 0.61 -8.80
CA THR A 194 17.93 -0.64 -9.42
C THR A 194 17.29 -0.83 -10.79
N ILE A 195 15.97 -0.61 -10.90
CA ILE A 195 15.22 -0.87 -12.15
C ILE A 195 15.47 0.22 -13.18
N ALA A 196 15.42 1.50 -12.79
CA ALA A 196 15.48 2.61 -13.73
C ALA A 196 16.91 2.96 -14.17
N PHE A 197 17.90 2.78 -13.27
CA PHE A 197 19.27 3.24 -13.49
C PHE A 197 20.26 2.07 -13.48
N GLY A 198 21.47 2.34 -13.96
CA GLY A 198 22.55 1.36 -13.99
C GLY A 198 22.78 0.71 -15.35
N GLN A 199 23.79 -0.16 -15.42
CA GLN A 199 24.07 -0.98 -16.59
C GLN A 199 23.19 -2.25 -16.54
N PRO A 200 22.69 -2.73 -17.68
CA PRO A 200 21.94 -3.97 -17.73
C PRO A 200 22.75 -5.16 -17.18
N SER A 201 22.13 -5.93 -16.29
CA SER A 201 22.72 -7.15 -15.74
C SER A 201 22.94 -8.23 -16.82
N ASP A 202 23.79 -9.20 -16.54
CA ASP A 202 24.05 -10.33 -17.46
C ASP A 202 22.77 -11.14 -17.71
N ALA A 203 21.94 -11.37 -16.68
CA ALA A 203 20.65 -12.02 -16.83
C ALA A 203 19.71 -11.28 -17.75
N LEU A 204 19.68 -9.94 -17.64
CA LEU A 204 18.87 -9.08 -18.51
C LEU A 204 19.45 -9.06 -19.95
N ASN A 205 20.77 -9.17 -20.14
CA ASN A 205 21.40 -9.25 -21.42
C ASN A 205 21.12 -10.59 -22.13
N ALA A 206 21.20 -11.69 -21.40
CA ALA A 206 20.97 -13.04 -21.92
C ALA A 206 19.51 -13.27 -22.35
N ASN A 207 18.55 -12.73 -21.62
CA ASN A 207 17.11 -13.02 -21.79
C ASN A 207 16.29 -11.92 -22.48
N SER A 208 16.93 -10.91 -23.06
CA SER A 208 16.26 -9.72 -23.61
C SER A 208 15.50 -9.92 -24.92
N GLY A 209 15.17 -11.15 -25.30
CA GLY A 209 14.52 -11.46 -26.60
C GLY A 209 12.99 -11.34 -26.64
N GLY A 210 12.30 -11.20 -25.52
CA GLY A 210 10.83 -11.17 -25.47
C GLY A 210 10.27 -9.76 -25.46
N ARG A 211 9.48 -9.37 -26.49
CA ARG A 211 8.66 -8.15 -26.41
C ARG A 211 7.61 -8.32 -25.30
N VAL A 212 7.51 -7.30 -24.43
CA VAL A 212 6.42 -7.26 -23.42
C VAL A 212 5.08 -7.25 -24.15
N PRO A 213 4.19 -8.21 -23.90
CA PRO A 213 2.87 -8.16 -24.49
C PRO A 213 2.15 -6.87 -24.07
N LYS A 214 1.70 -6.08 -25.04
CA LYS A 214 0.96 -4.82 -24.76
C LYS A 214 -0.23 -5.06 -23.83
N LEU A 215 -0.85 -6.23 -23.92
CA LEU A 215 -1.97 -6.63 -23.08
C LEU A 215 -1.65 -6.63 -21.58
N LEU A 216 -0.39 -6.84 -21.18
CA LEU A 216 0.03 -6.80 -19.78
C LEU A 216 0.33 -5.38 -19.28
N ILE A 217 0.63 -4.44 -20.20
CA ILE A 217 0.92 -3.04 -19.86
C ILE A 217 -0.38 -2.26 -19.64
N ILE A 218 -1.43 -2.54 -20.40
CA ILE A 218 -2.71 -1.80 -20.35
C ILE A 218 -3.30 -1.77 -18.93
N PRO A 219 -3.45 -2.90 -18.19
CA PRO A 219 -3.95 -2.87 -16.82
C PRO A 219 -3.09 -2.00 -15.90
N CYS A 220 -1.77 -2.05 -16.04
CA CYS A 220 -0.85 -1.25 -15.22
C CYS A 220 -1.05 0.25 -15.44
N VAL A 221 -1.19 0.67 -16.70
CA VAL A 221 -1.45 2.06 -17.06
C VAL A 221 -2.80 2.52 -16.49
N ILE A 222 -3.85 1.70 -16.62
CA ILE A 222 -5.18 2.03 -16.09
C ILE A 222 -5.12 2.21 -14.57
N LEU A 223 -4.50 1.28 -13.83
CA LEU A 223 -4.44 1.32 -12.38
C LEU A 223 -3.62 2.53 -11.86
N ILE A 224 -2.49 2.85 -12.51
CA ILE A 224 -1.68 4.03 -12.16
C ILE A 224 -2.46 5.32 -12.46
N SER A 225 -3.11 5.40 -13.63
CA SER A 225 -3.91 6.56 -13.99
C SER A 225 -5.08 6.76 -13.01
N LEU A 226 -5.72 5.67 -12.57
CA LEU A 226 -6.77 5.73 -11.58
C LEU A 226 -6.25 6.20 -10.22
N SER A 227 -5.06 5.78 -9.79
CA SER A 227 -4.41 6.29 -8.58
C SER A 227 -4.08 7.79 -8.68
N LEU A 228 -3.67 8.26 -9.86
CA LEU A 228 -3.43 9.67 -10.11
C LEU A 228 -4.74 10.48 -10.05
N ILE A 229 -5.81 9.98 -10.70
CA ILE A 229 -7.15 10.59 -10.65
C ILE A 229 -7.66 10.64 -9.20
N THR A 230 -7.48 9.55 -8.43
CA THR A 230 -7.82 9.52 -7.00
C THR A 230 -7.07 10.58 -6.20
N GLY A 231 -5.82 10.86 -6.56
CA GLY A 231 -5.02 11.89 -5.89
C GLY A 231 -5.40 13.32 -6.29
N LEU A 232 -5.80 13.55 -7.54
CA LEU A 232 -6.25 14.87 -8.01
C LEU A 232 -7.68 15.20 -7.55
N TYR A 233 -8.53 14.18 -7.44
CA TYR A 233 -9.95 14.32 -7.03
C TYR A 233 -10.27 13.39 -5.85
N PRO A 234 -9.63 13.57 -4.67
CA PRO A 234 -9.74 12.63 -3.55
C PRO A 234 -11.16 12.47 -3.04
N ASN A 235 -11.95 13.54 -3.02
CA ASN A 235 -13.33 13.50 -2.54
C ASN A 235 -14.24 12.58 -3.36
N MET A 236 -13.99 12.41 -4.65
CA MET A 236 -14.75 11.52 -5.52
C MET A 236 -14.68 10.05 -5.05
N PHE A 237 -13.54 9.65 -4.47
CA PHE A 237 -13.31 8.28 -4.01
C PHE A 237 -13.42 8.15 -2.48
N TYR A 238 -13.19 9.22 -1.73
CA TYR A 238 -13.33 9.24 -0.27
C TYR A 238 -14.79 9.24 0.17
N GLN A 239 -15.68 9.97 -0.51
CA GLN A 239 -17.12 10.00 -0.15
C GLN A 239 -17.80 8.62 -0.21
N PRO A 240 -17.57 7.77 -1.21
CA PRO A 240 -18.02 6.37 -1.18
C PRO A 240 -17.54 5.60 0.04
N ALA A 241 -16.27 5.80 0.49
CA ALA A 241 -15.75 5.17 1.70
C ALA A 241 -16.50 5.65 2.95
N VAL A 242 -16.76 6.96 3.06
CA VAL A 242 -17.57 7.53 4.16
C VAL A 242 -18.97 6.95 4.17
N ASN A 243 -19.62 6.84 3.01
CA ASN A 243 -20.97 6.29 2.91
C ASN A 243 -21.02 4.79 3.26
N ALA A 244 -20.02 4.03 2.82
CA ALA A 244 -19.90 2.61 3.17
C ALA A 244 -19.75 2.41 4.69
N VAL A 245 -18.91 3.21 5.33
CA VAL A 245 -18.71 3.17 6.79
C VAL A 245 -19.99 3.58 7.52
N LYS A 246 -20.68 4.63 7.09
CA LYS A 246 -22.00 5.00 7.67
C LYS A 246 -22.98 3.84 7.56
N GLY A 247 -23.06 3.16 6.42
CA GLY A 247 -23.92 2.01 6.21
C GLY A 247 -23.58 0.84 7.17
N ILE A 248 -22.29 0.58 7.41
CA ILE A 248 -21.85 -0.44 8.37
C ILE A 248 -22.33 -0.06 9.78
N LEU A 249 -22.08 1.17 10.23
CA LEU A 249 -22.39 1.62 11.56
C LEU A 249 -23.90 1.67 11.85
N THR A 250 -24.71 2.12 10.89
CA THR A 250 -26.17 2.15 11.03
C THR A 250 -26.82 0.76 10.95
N GLY A 251 -26.17 -0.20 10.28
CA GLY A 251 -26.63 -1.58 10.21
C GLY A 251 -26.56 -2.31 11.56
N PHE A 252 -25.71 -1.88 12.49
CA PHE A 252 -25.58 -2.42 13.85
C PHE A 252 -26.43 -1.68 14.90
N SER A 253 -27.03 -0.55 14.55
CA SER A 253 -27.92 0.22 15.43
C SER A 253 -29.39 -0.20 15.34
N ARG A 254 -29.69 -1.19 14.51
CA ARG A 254 -31.01 -1.81 14.38
C ARG A 254 -30.99 -3.21 15.03
#